data_68d4ad3315e1bd497104ba6e628b2de5
#
_entry.id   68d4ad3315e1bd497104ba6e628b2de5
#
_cell.length_a   1.000
_cell.length_b   1.000
_cell.length_c   1.000
_cell.angle_alpha   90.00
_cell.angle_beta   90.00
_cell.angle_gamma   90.00
#
_symmetry.space_group_name_H-M   'P 1'
#
loop_
_entity.id
_entity.type
_entity.pdbx_description
1 polymer ?
#
loop_
_entity_poly.entity_id
_entity_poly.type
_entity_poly.pdbx_seq_one_letter_code
_entity_poly.pdbx_strand_id
1 'polypeptide(L)'
;MSQKLLPLNPRQMVGLADGNSFYCSCEESVQPWLYGKPIIVASNNDGCAIAMNRLAKKYVKMGDAMFQITDTIREHGIVTFSSNYELYGDLSNRMHSIFSSYNPNYERYSIDEGFLDFTGMEGFDFEKLGRDIIRSTRRGIGIPICLGIAPTKVLAKAANKLAKTDDARRGLYIIDTEEKRVEALKKLPIGDVWGIGNATYDKIT
;
A
#
# COMPACT_ATOMS: atom_id res chain seq x y z
N MET A 1 9.05 27.39 20.73
CA MET A 1 10.20 26.49 21.05
C MET A 1 10.24 25.42 19.97
N SER A 2 11.27 25.38 19.14
CA SER A 2 11.45 24.31 18.13
C SER A 2 11.77 23.02 18.88
N GLN A 3 10.80 22.10 18.95
CA GLN A 3 11.10 20.76 19.46
C GLN A 3 12.12 20.11 18.52
N LYS A 4 13.29 19.86 19.05
CA LYS A 4 14.37 19.19 18.33
C LYS A 4 13.93 17.73 18.10
N LEU A 5 13.66 17.34 16.86
CA LEU A 5 13.36 15.96 16.53
C LEU A 5 14.54 15.07 16.95
N LEU A 6 14.23 13.88 17.47
CA LEU A 6 15.27 12.87 17.74
C LEU A 6 15.99 12.52 16.44
N PRO A 7 17.33 12.37 16.42
CA PRO A 7 18.07 12.03 15.23
C PRO A 7 17.65 10.65 14.71
N LEU A 8 17.63 10.48 13.37
CA LEU A 8 17.42 9.18 12.77
C LEU A 8 18.57 8.24 13.14
N ASN A 9 18.25 6.99 13.44
CA ASN A 9 19.27 5.95 13.56
C ASN A 9 19.57 5.37 12.15
N PRO A 10 20.71 5.68 11.54
CA PRO A 10 21.02 5.23 10.17
C PRO A 10 21.22 3.71 10.07
N ARG A 11 21.42 3.02 11.20
CA ARG A 11 21.57 1.56 11.23
C ARG A 11 20.28 0.80 11.23
N GLN A 12 19.16 1.47 11.49
CA GLN A 12 17.85 0.85 11.53
C GLN A 12 17.06 1.29 10.30
N MET A 13 16.73 0.36 9.43
CA MET A 13 15.91 0.59 8.25
C MET A 13 14.85 -0.49 8.12
N VAL A 14 13.62 -0.10 7.86
CA VAL A 14 12.47 -0.99 7.69
C VAL A 14 11.76 -0.64 6.40
N GLY A 15 11.48 -1.63 5.58
CA GLY A 15 10.64 -1.52 4.39
C GLY A 15 9.20 -1.95 4.70
N LEU A 16 8.20 -1.19 4.26
CA LEU A 16 6.82 -1.66 4.18
C LEU A 16 6.45 -1.87 2.71
N ALA A 17 6.22 -3.11 2.33
CA ALA A 17 5.66 -3.49 1.04
C ALA A 17 4.14 -3.67 1.17
N ASP A 18 3.36 -3.13 0.21
CA ASP A 18 1.90 -3.08 0.27
C ASP A 18 1.31 -3.23 -1.14
N GLY A 19 0.39 -4.17 -1.30
CA GLY A 19 -0.32 -4.44 -2.55
C GLY A 19 -1.32 -3.34 -2.91
N ASN A 20 -1.14 -2.70 -4.06
CA ASN A 20 -2.02 -1.60 -4.48
C ASN A 20 -3.41 -2.11 -4.84
N SER A 21 -4.46 -1.62 -4.14
CA SER A 21 -5.86 -2.05 -4.37
C SER A 21 -5.95 -3.58 -4.46
N PHE A 22 -5.37 -4.29 -3.50
CA PHE A 22 -4.96 -5.68 -3.57
C PHE A 22 -6.03 -6.61 -4.17
N TYR A 23 -7.27 -6.59 -3.67
CA TYR A 23 -8.33 -7.47 -4.19
C TYR A 23 -8.66 -7.20 -5.66
N CYS A 24 -8.73 -5.93 -6.05
CA CYS A 24 -8.93 -5.57 -7.47
C CYS A 24 -7.75 -6.02 -8.33
N SER A 25 -6.52 -5.88 -7.83
CA SER A 25 -5.31 -6.32 -8.53
C SER A 25 -5.22 -7.84 -8.63
N CYS A 26 -5.77 -8.59 -7.67
CA CYS A 26 -5.91 -10.03 -7.77
C CYS A 26 -6.82 -10.43 -8.95
N GLU A 27 -7.98 -9.80 -9.08
CA GLU A 27 -8.89 -10.03 -10.20
C GLU A 27 -8.23 -9.66 -11.54
N GLU A 28 -7.55 -8.50 -11.61
CA GLU A 28 -6.83 -8.07 -12.81
C GLU A 28 -5.71 -9.05 -13.21
N SER A 29 -5.02 -9.67 -12.23
CA SER A 29 -3.87 -10.55 -12.49
C SER A 29 -4.26 -11.85 -13.19
N VAL A 30 -5.48 -12.34 -12.97
CA VAL A 30 -6.01 -13.58 -13.57
C VAL A 30 -6.97 -13.32 -14.72
N GLN A 31 -7.37 -12.06 -14.92
CA GLN A 31 -8.32 -11.63 -15.96
C GLN A 31 -7.78 -10.41 -16.72
N PRO A 32 -6.86 -10.60 -17.69
CA PRO A 32 -6.18 -9.47 -18.38
C PRO A 32 -7.12 -8.48 -19.09
N TRP A 33 -8.34 -8.88 -19.42
CA TRP A 33 -9.35 -8.01 -20.04
C TRP A 33 -9.86 -6.90 -19.11
N LEU A 34 -9.61 -7.01 -17.79
CA LEU A 34 -9.93 -6.01 -16.78
C LEU A 34 -8.96 -4.82 -16.80
N TYR A 35 -7.82 -4.97 -17.42
CA TYR A 35 -6.80 -3.91 -17.41
C TYR A 35 -7.36 -2.60 -17.97
N GLY A 36 -7.21 -1.54 -17.19
CA GLY A 36 -7.70 -0.20 -17.56
C GLY A 36 -9.20 0.02 -17.31
N LYS A 37 -9.92 -0.92 -16.69
CA LYS A 37 -11.33 -0.75 -16.30
C LYS A 37 -11.46 -0.37 -14.84
N PRO A 38 -12.48 0.42 -14.46
CA PRO A 38 -12.82 0.64 -13.07
C PRO A 38 -13.38 -0.64 -12.45
N ILE A 39 -12.85 -1.04 -11.28
CA ILE A 39 -13.18 -2.30 -10.60
C ILE A 39 -13.53 -2.04 -9.15
N ILE A 40 -14.59 -2.69 -8.68
CA ILE A 40 -14.99 -2.79 -7.27
C ILE A 40 -15.04 -4.27 -6.88
N VAL A 41 -14.54 -4.57 -5.69
CA VAL A 41 -14.82 -5.84 -5.01
C VAL A 41 -15.75 -5.57 -3.83
N ALA A 42 -16.86 -6.29 -3.80
CA ALA A 42 -17.85 -6.21 -2.74
C ALA A 42 -17.48 -7.13 -1.57
N SER A 43 -18.08 -6.87 -0.40
CA SER A 43 -17.98 -7.72 0.77
C SER A 43 -18.55 -9.12 0.52
N ASN A 44 -18.29 -10.06 1.44
CA ASN A 44 -18.69 -11.46 1.29
C ASN A 44 -20.19 -11.70 1.07
N ASN A 45 -21.04 -10.75 1.50
CA ASN A 45 -22.49 -10.76 1.28
C ASN A 45 -22.95 -9.75 0.22
N ASP A 46 -22.02 -9.24 -0.59
CA ASP A 46 -22.24 -8.20 -1.63
C ASP A 46 -22.89 -6.89 -1.09
N GLY A 47 -22.80 -6.67 0.22
CA GLY A 47 -23.48 -5.54 0.86
C GLY A 47 -22.79 -4.19 0.65
N CYS A 48 -21.45 -4.14 0.64
CA CYS A 48 -20.71 -2.90 0.51
C CYS A 48 -19.39 -3.07 -0.25
N ALA A 49 -18.88 -1.97 -0.80
CA ALA A 49 -17.58 -1.92 -1.48
C ALA A 49 -16.44 -2.02 -0.46
N ILE A 50 -15.60 -3.07 -0.55
CA ILE A 50 -14.44 -3.28 0.34
C ILE A 50 -13.10 -3.07 -0.35
N ALA A 51 -13.06 -3.06 -1.67
CA ALA A 51 -11.90 -2.67 -2.43
C ALA A 51 -12.32 -2.00 -3.75
N MET A 52 -11.51 -1.08 -4.20
CA MET A 52 -11.67 -0.41 -5.48
C MET A 52 -10.33 -0.02 -6.05
N ASN A 53 -10.17 -0.15 -7.37
CA ASN A 53 -8.96 0.30 -8.03
C ASN A 53 -8.95 1.84 -8.21
N ARG A 54 -7.83 2.38 -8.69
CA ARG A 54 -7.65 3.84 -8.86
C ARG A 54 -8.73 4.48 -9.74
N LEU A 55 -9.25 3.75 -10.72
CA LEU A 55 -10.26 4.26 -11.64
C LEU A 55 -11.63 4.34 -10.97
N ALA A 56 -12.02 3.32 -10.21
CA ALA A 56 -13.28 3.27 -9.50
C ALA A 56 -13.32 4.25 -8.29
N LYS A 57 -12.17 4.53 -7.64
CA LYS A 57 -12.06 5.50 -6.53
C LYS A 57 -12.50 6.92 -6.88
N LYS A 58 -12.66 7.24 -8.17
CA LYS A 58 -13.19 8.54 -8.62
C LYS A 58 -14.69 8.67 -8.38
N TYR A 59 -15.39 7.57 -8.29
CA TYR A 59 -16.85 7.48 -8.28
C TYR A 59 -17.42 6.89 -7.00
N VAL A 60 -16.65 6.03 -6.31
CA VAL A 60 -17.09 5.20 -5.19
C VAL A 60 -16.12 5.29 -4.03
N LYS A 61 -16.64 5.22 -2.81
CA LYS A 61 -15.87 5.23 -1.57
C LYS A 61 -15.89 3.87 -0.87
N MET A 62 -14.90 3.64 -0.03
CA MET A 62 -14.84 2.45 0.83
C MET A 62 -16.07 2.44 1.76
N GLY A 63 -16.76 1.31 1.80
CA GLY A 63 -17.95 1.12 2.63
C GLY A 63 -19.27 1.54 1.99
N ASP A 64 -19.25 2.13 0.78
CA ASP A 64 -20.50 2.45 0.08
C ASP A 64 -21.35 1.18 -0.11
N ALA A 65 -22.64 1.29 0.21
CA ALA A 65 -23.59 0.19 0.03
C ALA A 65 -23.81 -0.08 -1.47
N MET A 66 -23.61 -1.32 -1.91
CA MET A 66 -23.67 -1.69 -3.34
C MET A 66 -25.00 -1.31 -3.99
N PHE A 67 -26.12 -1.45 -3.26
CA PHE A 67 -27.45 -1.09 -3.78
C PHE A 67 -27.62 0.40 -4.01
N GLN A 68 -26.92 1.26 -3.26
CA GLN A 68 -26.99 2.72 -3.40
C GLN A 68 -26.17 3.24 -4.58
N ILE A 69 -25.15 2.52 -4.99
CA ILE A 69 -24.24 2.91 -6.08
C ILE A 69 -24.52 2.21 -7.41
N THR A 70 -25.65 1.49 -7.53
CA THR A 70 -26.01 0.71 -8.72
C THR A 70 -26.05 1.57 -9.99
N ASP A 71 -26.62 2.77 -9.93
CA ASP A 71 -26.67 3.67 -11.06
C ASP A 71 -25.28 4.20 -11.45
N THR A 72 -24.45 4.53 -10.47
CA THR A 72 -23.04 4.92 -10.70
C THR A 72 -22.23 3.80 -11.36
N ILE A 73 -22.45 2.56 -10.93
CA ILE A 73 -21.82 1.37 -11.53
C ILE A 73 -22.16 1.26 -12.99
N ARG A 74 -23.46 1.40 -13.33
CA ARG A 74 -23.96 1.30 -14.70
C ARG A 74 -23.46 2.45 -15.58
N GLU A 75 -23.54 3.69 -15.07
CA GLU A 75 -23.17 4.91 -15.80
C GLU A 75 -21.68 4.92 -16.17
N HIS A 76 -20.82 4.44 -15.27
CA HIS A 76 -19.36 4.48 -15.46
C HIS A 76 -18.76 3.14 -15.90
N GLY A 77 -19.59 2.13 -16.21
CA GLY A 77 -19.13 0.83 -16.66
C GLY A 77 -18.20 0.14 -15.66
N ILE A 78 -18.47 0.29 -14.36
CA ILE A 78 -17.65 -0.29 -13.31
C ILE A 78 -17.90 -1.80 -13.25
N VAL A 79 -16.81 -2.58 -13.30
CA VAL A 79 -16.88 -4.02 -13.14
C VAL A 79 -16.91 -4.37 -11.65
N THR A 80 -17.85 -5.20 -11.24
CA THR A 80 -18.02 -5.60 -9.84
C THR A 80 -17.77 -7.08 -9.64
N PHE A 81 -17.13 -7.42 -8.54
CA PHE A 81 -16.85 -8.80 -8.12
C PHE A 81 -17.33 -9.01 -6.70
N SER A 82 -17.85 -10.19 -6.39
CA SER A 82 -17.96 -10.69 -5.03
C SER A 82 -16.55 -11.06 -4.52
N SER A 83 -16.35 -11.06 -3.20
CA SER A 83 -15.06 -11.43 -2.60
C SER A 83 -14.69 -12.88 -2.93
N ASN A 84 -13.51 -13.08 -3.52
CA ASN A 84 -12.90 -14.39 -3.77
C ASN A 84 -11.70 -14.59 -2.84
N TYR A 85 -11.97 -14.87 -1.55
CA TYR A 85 -10.91 -14.99 -0.55
C TYR A 85 -9.94 -16.14 -0.79
N GLU A 86 -10.34 -17.18 -1.54
CA GLU A 86 -9.43 -18.26 -1.94
C GLU A 86 -8.36 -17.74 -2.90
N LEU A 87 -8.77 -17.03 -3.95
CA LEU A 87 -7.86 -16.39 -4.89
C LEU A 87 -6.96 -15.36 -4.19
N TYR A 88 -7.55 -14.52 -3.33
CA TYR A 88 -6.80 -13.46 -2.64
C TYR A 88 -5.80 -14.05 -1.64
N GLY A 89 -6.17 -15.13 -0.97
CA GLY A 89 -5.29 -15.88 -0.06
C GLY A 89 -4.11 -16.52 -0.78
N ASP A 90 -4.33 -17.17 -1.92
CA ASP A 90 -3.26 -17.76 -2.74
C ASP A 90 -2.29 -16.69 -3.26
N LEU A 91 -2.79 -15.62 -3.88
CA LEU A 91 -1.96 -14.54 -4.39
C LEU A 91 -1.23 -13.80 -3.27
N SER A 92 -1.87 -13.62 -2.10
CA SER A 92 -1.23 -13.11 -0.90
C SER A 92 -0.03 -13.96 -0.49
N ASN A 93 -0.20 -15.29 -0.40
CA ASN A 93 0.89 -16.19 -0.03
C ASN A 93 2.05 -16.13 -1.02
N ARG A 94 1.78 -16.07 -2.31
CA ARG A 94 2.82 -15.89 -3.35
C ARG A 94 3.54 -14.55 -3.22
N MET A 95 2.79 -13.46 -2.96
CA MET A 95 3.35 -12.13 -2.76
C MET A 95 4.27 -12.10 -1.55
N HIS A 96 3.82 -12.64 -0.41
CA HIS A 96 4.62 -12.70 0.81
C HIS A 96 5.85 -13.60 0.65
N SER A 97 5.77 -14.68 -0.16
CA SER A 97 6.92 -15.50 -0.50
C SER A 97 7.98 -14.74 -1.29
N ILE A 98 7.57 -13.86 -2.21
CA ILE A 98 8.50 -12.96 -2.90
C ILE A 98 9.14 -12.00 -1.90
N PHE A 99 8.38 -11.35 -1.02
CA PHE A 99 8.92 -10.41 -0.04
C PHE A 99 9.93 -11.09 0.90
N SER A 100 9.58 -12.25 1.44
CA SER A 100 10.47 -13.00 2.35
C SER A 100 11.74 -13.49 1.69
N SER A 101 11.77 -13.66 0.35
CA SER A 101 12.99 -14.04 -0.37
C SER A 101 14.04 -12.92 -0.41
N TYR A 102 13.64 -11.67 -0.19
CA TYR A 102 14.54 -10.52 -0.14
C TYR A 102 15.13 -10.25 1.25
N ASN A 103 14.48 -10.75 2.30
CA ASN A 103 14.98 -10.57 3.65
C ASN A 103 14.48 -11.69 4.58
N PRO A 104 15.38 -12.40 5.30
CA PRO A 104 14.99 -13.46 6.25
C PRO A 104 14.20 -12.91 7.46
N ASN A 105 14.41 -11.64 7.82
CA ASN A 105 13.69 -10.96 8.90
C ASN A 105 12.44 -10.27 8.33
N TYR A 106 11.59 -11.06 7.71
CA TYR A 106 10.34 -10.61 7.14
C TYR A 106 9.17 -10.85 8.11
N GLU A 107 8.33 -9.83 8.31
CA GLU A 107 7.13 -9.90 9.14
C GLU A 107 5.88 -9.69 8.27
N ARG A 108 5.05 -10.72 8.13
CA ARG A 108 3.74 -10.58 7.51
C ARG A 108 2.82 -9.80 8.45
N TYR A 109 2.29 -8.67 7.99
CA TYR A 109 1.45 -7.78 8.80
C TYR A 109 -0.04 -7.93 8.49
N SER A 110 -0.40 -8.02 7.21
CA SER A 110 -1.78 -8.24 6.76
C SER A 110 -1.83 -9.16 5.54
N ILE A 111 -2.98 -9.25 4.88
CA ILE A 111 -3.14 -10.02 3.64
C ILE A 111 -2.33 -9.43 2.48
N ASP A 112 -2.09 -8.12 2.50
CA ASP A 112 -1.46 -7.36 1.41
C ASP A 112 -0.27 -6.50 1.85
N GLU A 113 0.09 -6.52 3.15
CA GLU A 113 1.20 -5.74 3.71
C GLU A 113 2.20 -6.62 4.46
N GLY A 114 3.48 -6.29 4.35
CA GLY A 114 4.54 -6.90 5.14
C GLY A 114 5.74 -6.01 5.35
N PHE A 115 6.41 -6.20 6.49
CA PHE A 115 7.62 -5.46 6.85
C PHE A 115 8.87 -6.28 6.55
N LEU A 116 9.85 -5.63 5.92
CA LEU A 116 11.18 -6.17 5.69
C LEU A 116 12.16 -5.41 6.61
N ASP A 117 12.87 -6.11 7.47
CA ASP A 117 13.86 -5.50 8.36
C ASP A 117 15.24 -5.43 7.69
N PHE A 118 15.62 -4.26 7.23
CA PHE A 118 16.90 -3.98 6.60
C PHE A 118 17.95 -3.48 7.58
N THR A 119 17.74 -3.65 8.89
CA THR A 119 18.70 -3.27 9.93
C THR A 119 20.04 -3.97 9.71
N GLY A 120 21.12 -3.22 9.76
CA GLY A 120 22.48 -3.75 9.50
C GLY A 120 22.85 -3.85 8.03
N MET A 121 21.98 -3.39 7.12
CA MET A 121 22.28 -3.34 5.68
C MET A 121 22.80 -1.95 5.24
N GLU A 122 23.59 -1.29 6.10
CA GLU A 122 24.23 -0.02 5.76
C GLU A 122 25.15 -0.22 4.55
N GLY A 123 25.03 0.66 3.58
CA GLY A 123 25.79 0.56 2.33
C GLY A 123 25.08 -0.18 1.19
N PHE A 124 23.91 -0.77 1.47
CA PHE A 124 23.08 -1.28 0.37
C PHE A 124 22.39 -0.12 -0.36
N ASP A 125 22.28 -0.27 -1.68
CA ASP A 125 21.49 0.63 -2.51
C ASP A 125 20.00 0.29 -2.36
N PHE A 126 19.33 0.96 -1.42
CA PHE A 126 17.89 0.75 -1.16
C PHE A 126 17.00 1.16 -2.35
N GLU A 127 17.46 2.09 -3.20
CA GLU A 127 16.72 2.43 -4.42
C GLU A 127 16.70 1.23 -5.37
N LYS A 128 17.85 0.65 -5.63
CA LYS A 128 17.99 -0.53 -6.49
C LYS A 128 17.22 -1.72 -5.91
N LEU A 129 17.39 -2.01 -4.63
CA LEU A 129 16.71 -3.09 -3.92
C LEU A 129 15.18 -2.92 -3.98
N GLY A 130 14.69 -1.73 -3.65
CA GLY A 130 13.25 -1.44 -3.67
C GLY A 130 12.63 -1.56 -5.07
N ARG A 131 13.35 -1.07 -6.09
CA ARG A 131 12.91 -1.24 -7.50
C ARG A 131 12.88 -2.70 -7.92
N ASP A 132 13.80 -3.50 -7.42
CA ASP A 132 13.84 -4.93 -7.73
C ASP A 132 12.68 -5.68 -7.08
N ILE A 133 12.37 -5.41 -5.82
CA ILE A 133 11.19 -5.99 -5.12
C ILE A 133 9.90 -5.65 -5.87
N ILE A 134 9.68 -4.37 -6.21
CA ILE A 134 8.50 -3.91 -6.96
C ILE A 134 8.38 -4.63 -8.31
N ARG A 135 9.48 -4.70 -9.05
CA ARG A 135 9.52 -5.34 -10.37
C ARG A 135 9.28 -6.84 -10.28
N SER A 136 9.92 -7.53 -9.33
CA SER A 136 9.80 -8.97 -9.14
C SER A 136 8.38 -9.37 -8.75
N THR A 137 7.74 -8.60 -7.87
CA THR A 137 6.33 -8.83 -7.51
C THR A 137 5.42 -8.66 -8.71
N ARG A 138 5.57 -7.56 -9.45
CA ARG A 138 4.75 -7.33 -10.65
C ARG A 138 4.94 -8.40 -11.74
N ARG A 139 6.18 -8.84 -11.96
CA ARG A 139 6.48 -9.88 -12.95
C ARG A 139 6.05 -11.27 -12.49
N GLY A 140 6.20 -11.57 -11.20
CA GLY A 140 5.93 -12.90 -10.66
C GLY A 140 4.44 -13.22 -10.51
N ILE A 141 3.63 -12.23 -10.11
CA ILE A 141 2.21 -12.43 -9.79
C ILE A 141 1.27 -11.39 -10.41
N GLY A 142 1.76 -10.45 -11.21
CA GLY A 142 0.92 -9.42 -11.85
C GLY A 142 0.46 -8.27 -10.94
N ILE A 143 0.68 -8.35 -9.62
CA ILE A 143 0.19 -7.38 -8.63
C ILE A 143 1.17 -6.20 -8.51
N PRO A 144 0.71 -4.96 -8.71
CA PRO A 144 1.50 -3.77 -8.42
C PRO A 144 1.57 -3.53 -6.92
N ILE A 145 2.76 -3.18 -6.43
CA ILE A 145 2.98 -2.83 -5.03
C ILE A 145 3.58 -1.45 -4.88
N CYS A 146 3.45 -0.86 -3.69
CA CYS A 146 4.27 0.25 -3.25
C CYS A 146 5.17 -0.18 -2.10
N LEU A 147 6.37 0.41 -2.05
CA LEU A 147 7.36 0.16 -1.01
C LEU A 147 7.81 1.48 -0.39
N GLY A 148 7.61 1.59 0.93
CA GLY A 148 8.14 2.68 1.75
C GLY A 148 9.30 2.16 2.59
N ILE A 149 10.47 2.82 2.55
CA ILE A 149 11.65 2.43 3.35
C ILE A 149 12.00 3.59 4.28
N ALA A 150 12.16 3.32 5.58
CA ALA A 150 12.45 4.34 6.57
C ALA A 150 13.03 3.72 7.87
N PRO A 151 13.61 4.53 8.79
CA PRO A 151 14.20 4.03 10.04
C PRO A 151 13.21 3.40 11.03
N THR A 152 11.91 3.61 10.89
CA THR A 152 10.88 3.03 11.77
C THR A 152 9.68 2.55 10.98
N LYS A 153 8.91 1.60 11.53
CA LYS A 153 7.66 1.11 10.92
C LYS A 153 6.67 2.26 10.65
N VAL A 154 6.54 3.23 11.55
CA VAL A 154 5.66 4.40 11.38
C VAL A 154 6.10 5.24 10.19
N LEU A 155 7.39 5.55 10.09
CA LEU A 155 7.92 6.29 8.95
C LEU A 155 7.88 5.47 7.65
N ALA A 156 8.04 4.15 7.69
CA ALA A 156 7.88 3.28 6.52
C ALA A 156 6.43 3.29 5.99
N LYS A 157 5.42 3.32 6.89
CA LYS A 157 4.02 3.52 6.50
C LYS A 157 3.78 4.91 5.90
N ALA A 158 4.36 5.96 6.46
CA ALA A 158 4.32 7.31 5.90
C ALA A 158 4.96 7.35 4.49
N ALA A 159 6.14 6.75 4.34
CA ALA A 159 6.82 6.63 3.06
C ALA A 159 5.99 5.86 2.03
N ASN A 160 5.37 4.73 2.42
CA ASN A 160 4.49 3.95 1.55
C ASN A 160 3.27 4.76 1.09
N LYS A 161 2.64 5.52 1.98
CA LYS A 161 1.53 6.42 1.63
C LYS A 161 1.95 7.45 0.58
N LEU A 162 3.13 8.06 0.74
CA LEU A 162 3.67 9.01 -0.23
C LEU A 162 4.07 8.34 -1.55
N ALA A 163 4.56 7.09 -1.52
CA ALA A 163 4.83 6.32 -2.72
C ALA A 163 3.57 6.03 -3.56
N LYS A 164 2.39 5.90 -2.91
CA LYS A 164 1.09 5.67 -3.57
C LYS A 164 0.52 6.93 -4.22
N THR A 165 0.83 8.11 -3.69
CA THR A 165 0.21 9.39 -4.12
C THR A 165 1.01 10.11 -5.20
N ASP A 166 2.28 9.79 -5.39
CA ASP A 166 3.18 10.45 -6.35
C ASP A 166 3.60 9.48 -7.47
N ASP A 167 2.97 9.62 -8.64
CA ASP A 167 3.26 8.77 -9.81
C ASP A 167 4.74 8.86 -10.26
N ALA A 168 5.40 10.01 -10.04
CA ALA A 168 6.81 10.19 -10.36
C ALA A 168 7.72 9.27 -9.53
N ARG A 169 7.28 8.87 -8.36
CA ARG A 169 7.99 7.94 -7.46
C ARG A 169 7.92 6.48 -7.91
N ARG A 170 7.03 6.14 -8.82
CA ARG A 170 6.86 4.78 -9.34
C ARG A 170 6.76 3.72 -8.24
N GLY A 171 6.00 4.03 -7.17
CA GLY A 171 5.74 3.12 -6.07
C GLY A 171 6.86 2.96 -5.03
N LEU A 172 7.93 3.76 -5.05
CA LEU A 172 9.01 3.71 -4.06
C LEU A 172 9.25 5.08 -3.41
N TYR A 173 9.30 5.11 -2.07
CA TYR A 173 9.71 6.28 -1.31
C TYR A 173 10.66 5.88 -0.18
N ILE A 174 11.80 6.57 -0.06
CA ILE A 174 12.83 6.27 0.93
C ILE A 174 13.05 7.50 1.81
N ILE A 175 12.93 7.32 3.13
CA ILE A 175 13.26 8.30 4.16
C ILE A 175 14.54 7.84 4.86
N ASP A 176 15.69 8.23 4.34
CA ASP A 176 17.02 7.86 4.82
C ASP A 176 17.81 9.05 5.40
N THR A 177 17.28 10.28 5.23
CA THR A 177 17.89 11.51 5.76
C THR A 177 16.88 12.34 6.55
N GLU A 178 17.40 13.25 7.36
CA GLU A 178 16.61 14.16 8.18
C GLU A 178 15.76 15.10 7.31
N GLU A 179 16.32 15.58 6.20
CA GLU A 179 15.63 16.44 5.25
C GLU A 179 14.43 15.73 4.63
N LYS A 180 14.61 14.48 4.19
CA LYS A 180 13.52 13.65 3.64
C LYS A 180 12.45 13.32 4.68
N ARG A 181 12.85 13.13 5.96
CA ARG A 181 11.90 12.94 7.06
C ARG A 181 11.03 14.17 7.25
N VAL A 182 11.64 15.35 7.34
CA VAL A 182 10.90 16.62 7.50
C VAL A 182 10.00 16.87 6.29
N GLU A 183 10.48 16.63 5.08
CA GLU A 183 9.69 16.74 3.85
C GLU A 183 8.48 15.81 3.87
N ALA A 184 8.68 14.55 4.22
CA ALA A 184 7.62 13.53 4.28
C ALA A 184 6.55 13.90 5.31
N LEU A 185 6.96 14.30 6.51
CA LEU A 185 6.04 14.68 7.59
C LEU A 185 5.24 15.95 7.26
N LYS A 186 5.82 16.91 6.52
CA LYS A 186 5.08 18.09 6.05
C LYS A 186 4.01 17.76 5.00
N LYS A 187 4.22 16.71 4.22
CA LYS A 187 3.28 16.27 3.17
C LYS A 187 2.19 15.34 3.68
N LEU A 188 2.42 14.66 4.81
CA LEU A 188 1.50 13.68 5.35
C LEU A 188 0.45 14.36 6.23
N PRO A 189 -0.86 14.28 5.89
CA PRO A 189 -1.91 14.72 6.80
C PRO A 189 -1.83 13.96 8.12
N ILE A 190 -2.08 14.64 9.25
CA ILE A 190 -1.96 14.05 10.58
C ILE A 190 -2.88 12.83 10.77
N GLY A 191 -4.07 12.84 10.16
CA GLY A 191 -4.99 11.70 10.17
C GLY A 191 -4.49 10.47 9.39
N ASP A 192 -3.46 10.62 8.54
CA ASP A 192 -2.83 9.53 7.80
C ASP A 192 -1.63 8.92 8.55
N VAL A 193 -1.27 9.45 9.72
CA VAL A 193 -0.20 8.90 10.56
C VAL A 193 -0.68 7.61 11.21
N TRP A 194 0.06 6.53 11.03
CA TRP A 194 -0.28 5.23 11.60
C TRP A 194 -0.41 5.31 13.13
N GLY A 195 -1.56 4.85 13.62
CA GLY A 195 -1.94 4.92 15.04
C GLY A 195 -2.80 6.14 15.40
N ILE A 196 -3.02 7.09 14.48
CA ILE A 196 -3.97 8.20 14.68
C ILE A 196 -5.31 7.81 14.02
N GLY A 197 -6.26 7.37 14.84
CA GLY A 197 -7.64 7.15 14.41
C GLY A 197 -8.49 8.41 14.61
N ASN A 198 -9.75 8.38 14.13
CA ASN A 198 -10.67 9.52 14.18
C ASN A 198 -10.77 10.15 15.60
N ALA A 199 -10.93 9.32 16.64
CA ALA A 199 -11.02 9.81 18.02
C ALA A 199 -9.75 10.52 18.52
N THR A 200 -8.57 10.19 17.99
CA THR A 200 -7.33 10.89 18.30
C THR A 200 -7.20 12.14 17.44
N TYR A 201 -7.56 12.04 16.16
CA TYR A 201 -7.58 13.17 15.24
C TYR A 201 -8.43 14.32 15.78
N ASP A 202 -9.69 14.03 16.19
CA ASP A 202 -10.64 15.03 16.71
C ASP A 202 -10.15 15.71 18.03
N LYS A 203 -9.19 15.12 18.74
CA LYS A 203 -8.61 15.70 19.96
C LYS A 203 -7.41 16.60 19.71
N ILE A 204 -6.76 16.50 18.56
CA ILE A 204 -5.51 17.20 18.26
C ILE A 204 -5.65 18.25 17.15
N THR A 205 -6.81 18.30 16.51
CA THR A 205 -7.21 19.34 15.52
C THR A 205 -8.32 20.21 16.03
#